data_d4e073149ec1552db744f86cd4e2dd2f
#
_entry.id   d4e073149ec1552db744f86cd4e2dd2f
#
_cell.length_a   1.000
_cell.length_b   1.000
_cell.length_c   1.000
_cell.angle_alpha   90.00
_cell.angle_beta   90.00
_cell.angle_gamma   90.00
#
_symmetry.space_group_name_H-M   'P 1'
#
loop_
_entity.id
_entity.type
_entity.pdbx_description
1 polymer ?
#
loop_
_entity_poly.entity_id
_entity_poly.type
_entity_poly.pdbx_seq_one_letter_code
_entity_poly.pdbx_strand_id
1 'polypeptide(L)'
;MSLVQSLSALLFPQLNVCHLCGRALEHARLLCPDCERRARGCHLPPSQQAGYDLQQLGGTVSAFYYRGVPKQLVHLLKYQADTALAQWLGEHMAAVLARSSLANADAVIPVPLHAQRLQDRGYNQSLLLAQVLCSCTGLELISDALVRSRPTGTQVGRTRAERLQALRGAFAVSDPHRLSGKRILLVDDVLTTGATAIACAEALWWTGTISVSLVTACRAEKDA
;
A
#
# COMPACT_ATOMS: atom_id res chain seq x y z
N MET A 1 -8.79 13.27 29.09
CA MET A 1 -8.63 11.83 29.42
C MET A 1 -9.46 11.58 30.68
N SER A 2 -10.45 10.67 30.62
CA SER A 2 -11.30 10.41 31.80
C SER A 2 -10.55 9.57 32.84
N LEU A 3 -10.85 9.77 34.13
CA LEU A 3 -10.31 8.98 35.27
C LEU A 3 -10.49 7.46 35.05
N VAL A 4 -11.52 7.03 34.33
CA VAL A 4 -11.80 5.63 33.99
C VAL A 4 -10.75 5.05 33.03
N GLN A 5 -10.27 5.84 32.06
CA GLN A 5 -9.19 5.42 31.14
C GLN A 5 -7.85 5.30 31.85
N SER A 6 -7.58 6.15 32.84
CA SER A 6 -6.36 6.08 33.63
C SER A 6 -6.36 4.87 34.61
N LEU A 7 -7.51 4.51 35.19
CA LEU A 7 -7.64 3.34 36.07
C LEU A 7 -7.58 2.01 35.28
N SER A 8 -8.16 1.94 34.10
CA SER A 8 -8.06 0.74 33.24
C SER A 8 -6.63 0.48 32.75
N ALA A 9 -5.84 1.52 32.50
CA ALA A 9 -4.44 1.39 32.11
C ALA A 9 -3.53 0.90 33.28
N LEU A 10 -3.90 1.19 34.50
CA LEU A 10 -3.20 0.71 35.73
C LEU A 10 -3.54 -0.76 36.04
N LEU A 11 -4.80 -1.17 35.80
CA LEU A 11 -5.27 -2.53 36.12
C LEU A 11 -4.98 -3.52 34.99
N PHE A 12 -4.90 -3.03 33.76
CA PHE A 12 -4.55 -3.79 32.54
C PHE A 12 -3.48 -3.03 31.79
N PRO A 13 -2.19 -3.13 32.20
CA PRO A 13 -1.12 -2.55 31.43
C PRO A 13 -1.22 -3.16 30.03
N GLN A 14 -1.40 -2.30 29.01
CA GLN A 14 -1.35 -2.73 27.61
C GLN A 14 0.01 -3.39 27.42
N LEU A 15 0.05 -4.72 27.47
CA LEU A 15 1.27 -5.48 27.20
C LEU A 15 1.65 -5.13 25.78
N ASN A 16 2.77 -4.41 25.64
CA ASN A 16 3.37 -4.23 24.33
C ASN A 16 3.73 -5.62 23.81
N VAL A 17 3.02 -6.10 22.81
CA VAL A 17 3.25 -7.41 22.24
C VAL A 17 3.57 -7.28 20.76
N CYS A 18 4.39 -8.17 20.25
CA CYS A 18 4.66 -8.27 18.83
C CYS A 18 3.38 -8.61 18.08
N HIS A 19 2.95 -7.75 17.15
CA HIS A 19 1.74 -7.93 16.34
C HIS A 19 1.74 -9.22 15.51
N LEU A 20 2.92 -9.81 15.27
CA LEU A 20 3.03 -11.03 14.47
C LEU A 20 3.06 -12.31 15.31
N CYS A 21 3.85 -12.36 16.40
CA CYS A 21 4.08 -13.60 17.16
C CYS A 21 3.58 -13.56 18.61
N GLY A 22 3.00 -12.43 19.06
CA GLY A 22 2.48 -12.25 20.42
C GLY A 22 3.53 -12.15 21.54
N ARG A 23 4.85 -12.20 21.23
CA ARG A 23 5.90 -12.07 22.23
C ARG A 23 5.82 -10.71 22.91
N ALA A 24 5.93 -10.66 24.25
CA ALA A 24 6.03 -9.43 25.02
C ALA A 24 7.24 -8.59 24.56
N LEU A 25 7.06 -7.28 24.51
CA LEU A 25 8.06 -6.30 24.10
C LEU A 25 8.36 -5.35 25.26
N GLU A 26 9.63 -5.04 25.46
CA GLU A 26 10.08 -4.10 26.50
C GLU A 26 9.77 -2.63 26.13
N HIS A 27 9.58 -2.35 24.85
CA HIS A 27 9.34 -1.00 24.31
C HIS A 27 8.15 -0.99 23.36
N ALA A 28 7.58 0.19 23.12
CA ALA A 28 6.49 0.41 22.15
C ALA A 28 7.00 0.17 20.71
N ARG A 29 6.99 -1.09 20.28
CA ARG A 29 7.34 -1.54 18.93
C ARG A 29 6.20 -2.38 18.37
N LEU A 30 6.09 -2.42 17.06
CA LEU A 30 5.08 -3.27 16.38
C LEU A 30 5.58 -4.71 16.23
N LEU A 31 6.88 -4.90 16.03
CA LEU A 31 7.49 -6.21 15.85
C LEU A 31 8.64 -6.44 16.85
N CYS A 32 8.80 -7.69 17.30
CA CYS A 32 9.97 -8.08 18.07
C CYS A 32 11.22 -8.15 17.16
N PRO A 33 12.45 -8.11 17.71
CA PRO A 33 13.68 -8.13 16.93
C PRO A 33 13.79 -9.32 15.95
N ASP A 34 13.25 -10.49 16.32
CA ASP A 34 13.30 -11.68 15.47
C ASP A 34 12.33 -11.55 14.27
N CYS A 35 11.11 -11.08 14.49
CA CYS A 35 10.15 -10.82 13.42
C CYS A 35 10.64 -9.71 12.50
N GLU A 36 11.21 -8.65 13.05
CA GLU A 36 11.85 -7.55 12.32
C GLU A 36 12.98 -8.06 11.41
N ARG A 37 13.91 -8.86 11.93
CA ARG A 37 15.02 -9.46 11.17
C ARG A 37 14.51 -10.35 10.04
N ARG A 38 13.51 -11.18 10.31
CA ARG A 38 12.87 -12.04 9.29
C ARG A 38 12.16 -11.22 8.21
N ALA A 39 11.52 -10.11 8.58
CA ALA A 39 10.92 -9.19 7.62
C ALA A 39 11.98 -8.55 6.73
N ARG A 40 13.07 -8.04 7.33
CA ARG A 40 14.21 -7.45 6.59
C ARG A 40 14.86 -8.44 5.62
N GLY A 41 14.90 -9.74 5.92
CA GLY A 41 15.34 -10.79 5.00
C GLY A 41 14.46 -10.94 3.74
N CYS A 42 13.31 -10.30 3.70
CA CYS A 42 12.42 -10.24 2.54
C CYS A 42 12.50 -8.91 1.77
N HIS A 43 13.42 -7.99 2.11
CA HIS A 43 13.59 -6.74 1.38
C HIS A 43 13.85 -7.00 -0.10
N LEU A 44 13.25 -6.17 -0.96
CA LEU A 44 13.50 -6.21 -2.38
C LEU A 44 14.76 -5.37 -2.70
N PRO A 45 15.85 -5.98 -3.19
CA PRO A 45 17.06 -5.24 -3.46
C PRO A 45 16.90 -4.27 -4.64
N PRO A 46 17.64 -3.15 -4.68
CA PRO A 46 17.56 -2.16 -5.76
C PRO A 46 17.77 -2.78 -7.15
N SER A 47 18.67 -3.74 -7.29
CA SER A 47 18.95 -4.44 -8.56
C SER A 47 17.74 -5.20 -9.13
N GLN A 48 16.76 -5.53 -8.30
CA GLN A 48 15.57 -6.27 -8.72
C GLN A 48 14.33 -5.38 -8.85
N GLN A 49 14.40 -4.08 -8.50
CA GLN A 49 13.28 -3.15 -8.67
C GLN A 49 12.84 -3.06 -10.13
N ALA A 50 13.79 -3.00 -11.07
CA ALA A 50 13.52 -2.91 -12.50
C ALA A 50 12.89 -4.18 -13.14
N GLY A 51 12.84 -5.30 -12.44
CA GLY A 51 12.34 -6.57 -12.98
C GLY A 51 10.83 -6.66 -13.21
N TYR A 52 10.07 -5.59 -12.92
CA TYR A 52 8.63 -5.53 -13.12
C TYR A 52 8.28 -4.37 -14.04
N ASP A 53 8.60 -4.58 -15.33
CA ASP A 53 8.25 -3.60 -16.36
C ASP A 53 6.74 -3.65 -16.63
N LEU A 54 6.05 -2.60 -16.21
CA LEU A 54 4.69 -2.27 -16.60
C LEU A 54 4.80 -1.08 -17.54
N GLN A 55 4.93 -1.35 -18.85
CA GLN A 55 5.12 -0.34 -19.92
C GLN A 55 4.15 0.84 -19.84
N GLN A 56 2.99 0.63 -19.18
CA GLN A 56 2.00 1.67 -18.94
C GLN A 56 2.27 2.53 -17.69
N LEU A 57 3.33 2.30 -16.95
CA LEU A 57 3.70 3.10 -15.79
C LEU A 57 5.08 3.70 -15.98
N GLY A 58 5.29 4.90 -15.44
CA GLY A 58 6.59 5.59 -15.39
C GLY A 58 7.63 4.90 -14.50
N GLY A 59 7.20 3.86 -13.76
CA GLY A 59 8.05 3.03 -12.93
C GLY A 59 7.29 2.39 -11.78
N THR A 60 7.92 1.38 -11.17
CA THR A 60 7.39 0.70 -9.98
C THR A 60 8.49 0.50 -8.95
N VAL A 61 8.17 0.67 -7.67
CA VAL A 61 9.05 0.36 -6.56
C VAL A 61 8.29 -0.36 -5.45
N SER A 62 8.92 -1.36 -4.81
CA SER A 62 8.32 -2.14 -3.74
C SER A 62 9.31 -2.36 -2.61
N ALA A 63 8.84 -2.34 -1.35
CA ALA A 63 9.73 -2.51 -0.20
C ALA A 63 10.17 -3.96 -0.02
N PHE A 64 9.25 -4.92 -0.21
CA PHE A 64 9.49 -6.32 0.10
C PHE A 64 9.02 -7.26 -1.00
N TYR A 65 9.55 -8.49 -1.00
CA TYR A 65 8.87 -9.63 -1.62
C TYR A 65 7.62 -10.01 -0.84
N TYR A 66 6.55 -10.38 -1.55
CA TYR A 66 5.30 -10.87 -0.95
C TYR A 66 5.44 -12.31 -0.46
N ARG A 67 6.31 -12.52 0.52
CA ARG A 67 6.58 -13.83 1.18
C ARG A 67 6.92 -13.64 2.65
N GLY A 68 6.97 -14.73 3.40
CA GLY A 68 7.38 -14.73 4.81
C GLY A 68 6.61 -13.73 5.66
N VAL A 69 7.35 -12.95 6.46
CA VAL A 69 6.79 -11.97 7.40
C VAL A 69 6.02 -10.85 6.70
N PRO A 70 6.52 -10.17 5.65
CA PRO A 70 5.78 -9.10 4.99
C PRO A 70 4.41 -9.55 4.45
N LYS A 71 4.30 -10.79 3.92
CA LYS A 71 3.02 -11.36 3.48
C LYS A 71 2.04 -11.48 4.66
N GLN A 72 2.52 -11.92 5.84
CA GLN A 72 1.70 -12.04 7.04
C GLN A 72 1.24 -10.66 7.54
N LEU A 73 2.12 -9.65 7.55
CA LEU A 73 1.79 -8.29 7.96
C LEU A 73 0.70 -7.67 7.05
N VAL A 74 0.82 -7.84 5.74
CA VAL A 74 -0.22 -7.40 4.80
C VAL A 74 -1.54 -8.15 5.02
N HIS A 75 -1.48 -9.42 5.40
CA HIS A 75 -2.69 -10.19 5.72
C HIS A 75 -3.36 -9.69 7.01
N LEU A 76 -2.58 -9.43 8.07
CA LEU A 76 -3.08 -8.84 9.33
C LEU A 76 -3.72 -7.47 9.06
N LEU A 77 -3.03 -6.61 8.30
CA LEU A 77 -3.55 -5.30 7.87
C LEU A 77 -4.86 -5.44 7.08
N LYS A 78 -5.02 -6.45 6.22
CA LYS A 78 -6.22 -6.60 5.38
C LYS A 78 -7.42 -7.22 6.07
N TYR A 79 -7.19 -8.17 6.98
CA TYR A 79 -8.25 -9.09 7.44
C TYR A 79 -8.43 -9.14 8.96
N GLN A 80 -7.50 -8.59 9.73
CA GLN A 80 -7.58 -8.59 11.20
C GLN A 80 -7.65 -7.17 11.79
N ALA A 81 -7.89 -6.17 10.97
CA ALA A 81 -8.00 -4.76 11.36
C ALA A 81 -6.79 -4.21 12.14
N ASP A 82 -5.61 -4.81 11.97
CA ASP A 82 -4.38 -4.34 12.60
C ASP A 82 -3.80 -3.16 11.81
N THR A 83 -4.48 -2.01 11.93
CA THR A 83 -4.14 -0.79 11.18
C THR A 83 -2.79 -0.19 11.60
N ALA A 84 -2.30 -0.50 12.82
CA ALA A 84 -1.00 -0.04 13.29
C ALA A 84 0.15 -0.53 12.38
N LEU A 85 -0.01 -1.69 11.74
CA LEU A 85 0.98 -2.23 10.81
C LEU A 85 1.19 -1.38 9.55
N ALA A 86 0.24 -0.49 9.22
CA ALA A 86 0.41 0.48 8.13
C ALA A 86 1.58 1.42 8.41
N GLN A 87 1.84 1.77 9.68
CA GLN A 87 2.99 2.59 10.08
C GLN A 87 4.30 1.91 9.67
N TRP A 88 4.50 0.66 10.08
CA TRP A 88 5.72 -0.08 9.76
C TRP A 88 5.91 -0.29 8.26
N LEU A 89 4.88 -0.71 7.54
CA LEU A 89 4.93 -0.92 6.10
C LEU A 89 5.17 0.38 5.34
N GLY A 90 4.46 1.46 5.69
CA GLY A 90 4.55 2.77 5.04
C GLY A 90 5.93 3.43 5.22
N GLU A 91 6.56 3.31 6.39
CA GLU A 91 7.92 3.77 6.64
C GLU A 91 8.94 3.07 5.72
N HIS A 92 8.81 1.75 5.53
CA HIS A 92 9.66 1.01 4.62
C HIS A 92 9.39 1.37 3.15
N MET A 93 8.14 1.65 2.78
CA MET A 93 7.79 2.18 1.46
C MET A 93 8.44 3.55 1.23
N ALA A 94 8.38 4.45 2.20
CA ALA A 94 9.02 5.76 2.11
C ALA A 94 10.55 5.65 1.97
N ALA A 95 11.18 4.73 2.71
CA ALA A 95 12.62 4.50 2.66
C ALA A 95 13.10 3.99 1.28
N VAL A 96 12.33 3.13 0.61
CA VAL A 96 12.71 2.67 -0.75
C VAL A 96 12.37 3.70 -1.82
N LEU A 97 11.28 4.45 -1.66
CA LEU A 97 10.91 5.55 -2.54
C LEU A 97 12.00 6.61 -2.58
N ALA A 98 12.52 7.04 -1.42
CA ALA A 98 13.56 8.06 -1.30
C ALA A 98 14.85 7.71 -2.05
N ARG A 99 15.10 6.42 -2.32
CA ARG A 99 16.27 5.90 -3.05
C ARG A 99 15.98 5.60 -4.52
N SER A 100 14.78 5.90 -4.99
CA SER A 100 14.33 5.64 -6.35
C SER A 100 14.21 6.92 -7.16
N SER A 101 14.18 6.80 -8.48
CA SER A 101 13.87 7.90 -9.40
C SER A 101 12.43 8.42 -9.27
N LEU A 102 11.58 7.72 -8.51
CA LEU A 102 10.18 8.08 -8.29
C LEU A 102 9.98 9.06 -7.12
N ALA A 103 11.03 9.41 -6.40
CA ALA A 103 10.99 10.35 -5.27
C ALA A 103 10.56 11.78 -5.68
N ASN A 104 10.63 12.11 -6.97
CA ASN A 104 10.24 13.40 -7.53
C ASN A 104 8.76 13.49 -7.94
N ALA A 105 7.91 12.61 -7.45
CA ALA A 105 6.46 12.69 -7.62
C ALA A 105 5.91 14.00 -7.01
N ASP A 106 4.82 14.52 -7.58
CA ASP A 106 4.18 15.75 -7.10
C ASP A 106 3.01 15.45 -6.15
N ALA A 107 2.33 14.30 -6.36
CA ALA A 107 1.21 13.89 -5.51
C ALA A 107 1.09 12.37 -5.41
N VAL A 108 0.52 11.93 -4.29
CA VAL A 108 0.26 10.54 -3.93
C VAL A 108 -1.24 10.27 -4.01
N ILE A 109 -1.62 9.20 -4.70
CA ILE A 109 -3.01 8.75 -4.81
C ILE A 109 -3.11 7.30 -4.34
N PRO A 110 -3.87 6.98 -3.29
CA PRO A 110 -4.10 5.60 -2.88
C PRO A 110 -5.02 4.88 -3.88
N VAL A 111 -4.70 3.64 -4.20
CA VAL A 111 -5.59 2.78 -5.00
C VAL A 111 -6.90 2.57 -4.24
N PRO A 112 -8.07 2.92 -4.82
CA PRO A 112 -9.34 2.82 -4.12
C PRO A 112 -9.85 1.39 -4.04
N LEU A 113 -10.50 1.05 -2.92
CA LEU A 113 -11.28 -0.15 -2.78
C LEU A 113 -12.67 0.03 -3.43
N HIS A 114 -13.26 -1.09 -3.85
CA HIS A 114 -14.69 -1.12 -4.16
C HIS A 114 -15.52 -0.89 -2.89
N ALA A 115 -16.67 -0.20 -3.01
CA ALA A 115 -17.54 0.17 -1.88
C ALA A 115 -17.86 -1.03 -0.96
N GLN A 116 -18.19 -2.20 -1.52
CA GLN A 116 -18.46 -3.40 -0.73
C GLN A 116 -17.25 -3.80 0.13
N ARG A 117 -16.04 -3.83 -0.45
CA ARG A 117 -14.83 -4.17 0.31
C ARG A 117 -14.48 -3.13 1.36
N LEU A 118 -14.79 -1.86 1.11
CA LEU A 118 -14.64 -0.79 2.09
C LEU A 118 -15.60 -0.97 3.26
N GLN A 119 -16.85 -1.35 3.00
CA GLN A 119 -17.84 -1.68 4.05
C GLN A 119 -17.40 -2.91 4.86
N ASP A 120 -17.00 -3.99 4.19
CA ASP A 120 -16.59 -5.24 4.85
C ASP A 120 -15.34 -5.06 5.72
N ARG A 121 -14.40 -4.22 5.31
CA ARG A 121 -13.11 -4.00 5.97
C ARG A 121 -13.11 -2.81 6.93
N GLY A 122 -13.97 -1.81 6.71
CA GLY A 122 -14.05 -0.57 7.47
C GLY A 122 -13.02 0.50 7.09
N TYR A 123 -12.01 0.18 6.26
CA TYR A 123 -10.97 1.11 5.82
C TYR A 123 -10.32 0.69 4.51
N ASN A 124 -9.61 1.63 3.87
CA ASN A 124 -8.76 1.36 2.71
C ASN A 124 -7.29 1.25 3.15
N GLN A 125 -6.70 0.05 3.05
CA GLN A 125 -5.31 -0.20 3.43
C GLN A 125 -4.32 0.64 2.62
N SER A 126 -4.59 0.87 1.33
CA SER A 126 -3.73 1.69 0.47
C SER A 126 -3.75 3.17 0.91
N LEU A 127 -4.88 3.66 1.46
CA LEU A 127 -4.97 5.00 2.06
C LEU A 127 -4.13 5.10 3.34
N LEU A 128 -4.22 4.11 4.23
CA LEU A 128 -3.40 4.10 5.46
C LEU A 128 -1.89 4.12 5.13
N LEU A 129 -1.48 3.30 4.16
CA LEU A 129 -0.08 3.28 3.69
C LEU A 129 0.32 4.62 3.07
N ALA A 130 -0.54 5.23 2.26
CA ALA A 130 -0.30 6.53 1.63
C ALA A 130 -0.17 7.66 2.67
N GLN A 131 -0.99 7.67 3.72
CA GLN A 131 -0.90 8.64 4.82
C GLN A 131 0.46 8.59 5.50
N VAL A 132 0.94 7.39 5.83
CA VAL A 132 2.27 7.22 6.44
C VAL A 132 3.38 7.64 5.47
N LEU A 133 3.30 7.19 4.22
CA LEU A 133 4.28 7.57 3.20
C LEU A 133 4.36 9.09 3.04
N CYS A 134 3.22 9.79 2.96
CA CYS A 134 3.18 11.25 2.84
C CYS A 134 3.72 11.93 4.10
N SER A 135 3.45 11.41 5.30
CA SER A 135 4.02 11.97 6.53
C SER A 135 5.55 11.86 6.59
N CYS A 136 6.13 10.81 5.99
CA CYS A 136 7.58 10.61 5.92
C CYS A 136 8.27 11.41 4.81
N THR A 137 7.55 11.73 3.72
CA THR A 137 8.14 12.31 2.50
C THR A 137 7.77 13.77 2.27
N GLY A 138 6.69 14.26 2.88
CA GLY A 138 6.12 15.58 2.63
C GLY A 138 5.34 15.70 1.31
N LEU A 139 5.12 14.61 0.58
CA LEU A 139 4.35 14.62 -0.67
C LEU A 139 2.87 14.92 -0.40
N GLU A 140 2.22 15.61 -1.36
CA GLU A 140 0.78 15.90 -1.30
C GLU A 140 -0.05 14.60 -1.39
N LEU A 141 -0.97 14.37 -0.45
CA LEU A 141 -1.93 13.28 -0.50
C LEU A 141 -3.24 13.74 -1.14
N ILE A 142 -3.63 13.13 -2.27
CA ILE A 142 -4.93 13.35 -2.92
C ILE A 142 -5.75 12.06 -2.79
N SER A 143 -6.43 11.89 -1.66
CA SER A 143 -7.07 10.62 -1.28
C SER A 143 -8.39 10.34 -2.01
N ASP A 144 -9.02 11.37 -2.58
CA ASP A 144 -10.33 11.36 -3.22
C ASP A 144 -10.27 11.45 -4.76
N ALA A 145 -9.05 11.48 -5.34
CA ALA A 145 -8.88 11.65 -6.78
C ALA A 145 -9.42 10.50 -7.61
N LEU A 146 -9.28 9.25 -7.13
CA LEU A 146 -9.75 8.05 -7.80
C LEU A 146 -10.89 7.40 -7.03
N VAL A 147 -11.91 6.98 -7.75
CA VAL A 147 -13.02 6.18 -7.24
C VAL A 147 -13.15 4.89 -8.04
N ARG A 148 -13.47 3.79 -7.37
CA ARG A 148 -13.76 2.51 -8.03
C ARG A 148 -15.27 2.36 -8.21
N SER A 149 -15.73 2.56 -9.45
CA SER A 149 -17.15 2.66 -9.78
C SER A 149 -17.84 1.32 -10.04
N ARG A 150 -17.08 0.25 -10.34
CA ARG A 150 -17.65 -1.06 -10.70
C ARG A 150 -17.15 -2.19 -9.79
N PRO A 151 -18.05 -3.11 -9.35
CA PRO A 151 -17.64 -4.36 -8.72
C PRO A 151 -16.97 -5.26 -9.77
N THR A 152 -15.74 -5.71 -9.52
CA THR A 152 -14.99 -6.55 -10.46
C THR A 152 -14.89 -8.02 -10.00
N GLY A 153 -15.71 -8.43 -9.03
CA GLY A 153 -15.73 -9.77 -8.46
C GLY A 153 -14.40 -10.18 -7.80
N THR A 154 -14.34 -11.42 -7.34
CA THR A 154 -13.11 -12.00 -6.76
C THR A 154 -12.08 -12.20 -7.86
N GLN A 155 -10.86 -11.67 -7.65
CA GLN A 155 -9.73 -11.73 -8.59
C GLN A 155 -8.85 -12.99 -8.39
N VAL A 156 -9.21 -13.84 -7.42
CA VAL A 156 -8.47 -15.07 -7.10
C VAL A 156 -8.67 -16.08 -8.23
N GLY A 157 -7.57 -16.69 -8.70
CA GLY A 157 -7.60 -17.70 -9.76
C GLY A 157 -7.64 -17.18 -11.20
N ARG A 158 -7.74 -15.85 -11.43
CA ARG A 158 -7.76 -15.27 -12.78
C ARG A 158 -6.35 -15.03 -13.33
N THR A 159 -6.16 -15.23 -14.62
CA THR A 159 -4.96 -14.86 -15.35
C THR A 159 -4.73 -13.34 -15.36
N ARG A 160 -3.52 -12.90 -15.75
CA ARG A 160 -3.21 -11.46 -15.89
C ARG A 160 -4.16 -10.77 -16.89
N ALA A 161 -4.40 -11.40 -18.03
CA ALA A 161 -5.26 -10.85 -19.09
C ALA A 161 -6.72 -10.70 -18.62
N GLU A 162 -7.27 -11.71 -17.96
CA GLU A 162 -8.62 -11.67 -17.40
C GLU A 162 -8.77 -10.62 -16.31
N ARG A 163 -7.74 -10.43 -15.46
CA ARG A 163 -7.75 -9.37 -14.45
C ARG A 163 -7.73 -7.98 -15.08
N LEU A 164 -6.92 -7.77 -16.10
CA LEU A 164 -6.85 -6.49 -16.81
C LEU A 164 -8.18 -6.17 -17.50
N GLN A 165 -8.77 -7.16 -18.20
CA GLN A 165 -10.07 -6.99 -18.85
C GLN A 165 -11.19 -6.68 -17.85
N ALA A 166 -11.22 -7.36 -16.71
CA ALA A 166 -12.23 -7.13 -15.66
C ALA A 166 -12.11 -5.74 -15.01
N LEU A 167 -10.94 -5.12 -15.05
CA LEU A 167 -10.68 -3.82 -14.44
C LEU A 167 -10.80 -2.64 -15.40
N ARG A 168 -10.94 -2.88 -16.72
CA ARG A 168 -11.14 -1.79 -17.70
C ARG A 168 -12.37 -0.96 -17.34
N GLY A 169 -12.18 0.37 -17.23
CA GLY A 169 -13.23 1.31 -16.88
C GLY A 169 -13.81 1.13 -15.46
N ALA A 170 -13.10 0.40 -14.58
CA ALA A 170 -13.52 0.23 -13.19
C ALA A 170 -13.15 1.42 -12.30
N PHE A 171 -12.32 2.32 -12.78
CA PHE A 171 -11.86 3.50 -12.06
C PHE A 171 -12.27 4.76 -12.79
N ALA A 172 -12.65 5.79 -12.02
CA ALA A 172 -12.97 7.11 -12.52
C ALA A 172 -12.21 8.17 -11.70
N VAL A 173 -11.90 9.29 -12.34
CA VAL A 173 -11.29 10.45 -11.69
C VAL A 173 -12.37 11.40 -11.26
N SER A 174 -12.34 11.87 -9.99
CA SER A 174 -13.35 12.78 -9.43
C SER A 174 -13.15 14.22 -9.88
N ASP A 175 -11.91 14.70 -9.93
CA ASP A 175 -11.56 16.05 -10.37
C ASP A 175 -10.27 16.01 -11.24
N PRO A 176 -10.41 15.99 -12.58
CA PRO A 176 -9.27 15.94 -13.49
C PRO A 176 -8.36 17.18 -13.40
N HIS A 177 -8.89 18.35 -13.07
CA HIS A 177 -8.13 19.61 -13.06
C HIS A 177 -7.06 19.62 -11.97
N ARG A 178 -7.28 18.94 -10.84
CA ARG A 178 -6.31 18.81 -9.75
C ARG A 178 -5.07 18.00 -10.11
N LEU A 179 -5.14 17.21 -11.18
CA LEU A 179 -4.11 16.23 -11.55
C LEU A 179 -3.31 16.64 -12.78
N SER A 180 -3.81 17.60 -13.56
CA SER A 180 -3.17 18.07 -14.78
C SER A 180 -1.75 18.60 -14.50
N GLY A 181 -0.79 18.18 -15.31
CA GLY A 181 0.62 18.57 -15.20
C GLY A 181 1.37 17.95 -14.00
N LYS A 182 0.78 17.03 -13.24
CA LYS A 182 1.42 16.38 -12.09
C LYS A 182 2.02 15.02 -12.44
N ARG A 183 3.10 14.67 -11.74
CA ARG A 183 3.67 13.32 -11.68
C ARG A 183 2.99 12.60 -10.50
N ILE A 184 2.19 11.61 -10.80
CA ILE A 184 1.36 10.89 -9.82
C ILE A 184 2.07 9.62 -9.34
N LEU A 185 2.08 9.42 -8.02
CA LEU A 185 2.53 8.19 -7.38
C LEU A 185 1.32 7.43 -6.81
N LEU A 186 0.95 6.33 -7.44
CA LEU A 186 -0.04 5.40 -6.90
C LEU A 186 0.54 4.64 -5.71
N VAL A 187 -0.28 4.41 -4.69
CA VAL A 187 0.06 3.58 -3.52
C VAL A 187 -0.87 2.39 -3.46
N ASP A 188 -0.30 1.18 -3.36
CA ASP A 188 -1.05 -0.06 -3.10
C ASP A 188 -0.27 -0.95 -2.12
N ASP A 189 -0.89 -1.99 -1.58
CA ASP A 189 -0.25 -2.90 -0.64
C ASP A 189 0.59 -3.98 -1.35
N VAL A 190 0.08 -4.59 -2.44
CA VAL A 190 0.77 -5.69 -3.13
C VAL A 190 0.71 -5.53 -4.64
N LEU A 191 1.87 -5.46 -5.26
CA LEU A 191 2.01 -5.61 -6.71
C LEU A 191 2.05 -7.11 -7.06
N THR A 192 1.00 -7.58 -7.71
CA THR A 192 0.92 -8.94 -8.28
C THR A 192 1.12 -8.88 -9.80
N THR A 193 0.06 -8.82 -10.56
CA THR A 193 0.10 -8.70 -12.04
C THR A 193 0.21 -7.27 -12.54
N GLY A 194 0.00 -6.28 -11.66
CA GLY A 194 -0.06 -4.86 -11.99
C GLY A 194 -1.40 -4.42 -12.63
N ALA A 195 -2.35 -5.33 -12.83
CA ALA A 195 -3.59 -5.01 -13.54
C ALA A 195 -4.39 -3.86 -12.86
N THR A 196 -4.41 -3.80 -11.53
CA THR A 196 -5.07 -2.70 -10.79
C THR A 196 -4.37 -1.36 -11.03
N ALA A 197 -3.04 -1.34 -10.94
CA ALA A 197 -2.26 -0.12 -11.15
C ALA A 197 -2.37 0.39 -12.59
N ILE A 198 -2.36 -0.51 -13.58
CA ILE A 198 -2.58 -0.18 -15.00
C ILE A 198 -3.96 0.45 -15.19
N ALA A 199 -5.02 -0.16 -14.65
CA ALA A 199 -6.37 0.36 -14.80
C ALA A 199 -6.57 1.73 -14.11
N CYS A 200 -5.90 1.97 -12.97
CA CYS A 200 -5.83 3.28 -12.33
C CYS A 200 -5.08 4.30 -13.22
N ALA A 201 -3.94 3.90 -13.78
CA ALA A 201 -3.14 4.76 -14.66
C ALA A 201 -3.92 5.14 -15.94
N GLU A 202 -4.62 4.19 -16.56
CA GLU A 202 -5.49 4.45 -17.71
C GLU A 202 -6.52 5.54 -17.41
N ALA A 203 -7.14 5.53 -16.21
CA ALA A 203 -8.08 6.57 -15.80
C ALA A 203 -7.39 7.93 -15.59
N LEU A 204 -6.17 7.93 -15.06
CA LEU A 204 -5.41 9.15 -14.76
C LEU A 204 -4.83 9.82 -16.02
N TRP A 205 -4.44 9.08 -17.06
CA TRP A 205 -3.84 9.68 -18.26
C TRP A 205 -4.74 10.66 -18.99
N TRP A 206 -6.05 10.45 -18.94
CA TRP A 206 -7.02 11.37 -19.55
C TRP A 206 -7.11 12.73 -18.84
N THR A 207 -6.45 12.88 -17.68
CA THR A 207 -6.44 14.14 -16.92
C THR A 207 -5.29 15.07 -17.28
N GLY A 208 -4.39 14.67 -18.18
CA GLY A 208 -3.20 15.43 -18.54
C GLY A 208 -2.06 15.31 -17.52
N THR A 209 -1.99 14.21 -16.76
CA THR A 209 -0.86 13.89 -15.87
C THR A 209 0.42 13.68 -16.70
N ILE A 210 1.58 14.12 -16.16
CA ILE A 210 2.89 13.92 -16.80
C ILE A 210 3.30 12.44 -16.77
N SER A 211 3.13 11.80 -15.62
CA SER A 211 3.44 10.38 -15.43
C SER A 211 2.62 9.79 -14.31
N VAL A 212 2.43 8.47 -14.35
CA VAL A 212 1.85 7.68 -13.28
C VAL A 212 2.82 6.57 -12.92
N SER A 213 3.25 6.52 -11.67
CA SER A 213 4.16 5.50 -11.12
C SER A 213 3.52 4.79 -9.94
N LEU A 214 4.12 3.69 -9.47
CA LEU A 214 3.54 2.87 -8.40
C LEU A 214 4.57 2.60 -7.30
N VAL A 215 4.16 2.77 -6.05
CA VAL A 215 4.87 2.25 -4.89
C VAL A 215 3.99 1.26 -4.12
N THR A 216 4.56 0.13 -3.68
CA THR A 216 3.84 -0.90 -2.91
C THR A 216 4.65 -1.39 -1.71
N ALA A 217 3.94 -1.88 -0.70
CA ALA A 217 4.60 -2.53 0.43
C ALA A 217 5.27 -3.84 -0.02
N CYS A 218 4.58 -4.63 -0.84
CA CYS A 218 5.12 -5.90 -1.31
C CYS A 218 4.95 -6.10 -2.82
N ARG A 219 5.81 -6.96 -3.38
CA ARG A 219 5.69 -7.45 -4.76
C ARG A 219 5.69 -8.98 -4.77
N ALA A 220 4.76 -9.59 -5.49
CA ALA A 220 4.78 -11.03 -5.76
C ALA A 220 6.03 -11.39 -6.58
N GLU A 221 6.64 -12.52 -6.27
CA GLU A 221 7.67 -13.10 -7.13
C GLU A 221 6.99 -13.50 -8.45
N LYS A 222 7.67 -13.27 -9.58
CA LYS A 222 7.23 -13.87 -10.84
C LYS A 222 7.54 -15.36 -10.69
N ASP A 223 6.54 -16.21 -10.91
CA ASP A 223 6.81 -17.62 -11.12
C ASP A 223 7.82 -17.72 -12.28
N ALA A 224 8.95 -18.37 -11.98
CA ALA A 224 10.05 -18.56 -12.91
C ALA A 224 9.65 -19.50 -14.04
#